data_da19d5c587221392f36f349a5a1080fa
#
_entry.id   da19d5c587221392f36f349a5a1080fa
#
_cell.length_a   1.000
_cell.length_b   1.000
_cell.length_c   1.000
_cell.angle_alpha   90.00
_cell.angle_beta   90.00
_cell.angle_gamma   90.00
#
_symmetry.space_group_name_H-M   'P 1'
#
loop_
_entity.id
_entity.type
_entity.pdbx_description
1 polymer ?
#
loop_
_entity_poly.entity_id
_entity_poly.type
_entity_poly.pdbx_seq_one_letter_code
_entity_poly.pdbx_strand_id
1 'polypeptide(L)'
;MFITSDKFREIIKLVPLVSIDLLIENENGEYLFGLRNNRPAKNYFFVPGGRIRKNESIKNAFKRISSMELGKEYGISGSVFNGVWEHFYDDGFFSEGEATHYIVLCYTLKVLKNELNLPDDQHREYLWLTKHQINAKQDVHNYSKNYFL
;
A
#
# COMPACT_ATOMS: atom_id res chain seq x y z
N MET A 1 16.10 -8.82 6.40
CA MET A 1 16.99 -9.41 5.37
C MET A 1 16.97 -8.54 4.14
N PHE A 2 18.14 -8.14 3.68
CA PHE A 2 18.29 -7.41 2.43
C PHE A 2 18.30 -8.39 1.26
N ILE A 3 17.50 -8.11 0.22
CA ILE A 3 17.45 -8.91 -0.99
C ILE A 3 18.01 -8.07 -2.14
N THR A 4 18.99 -8.59 -2.88
CA THR A 4 19.54 -7.89 -4.05
C THR A 4 18.48 -7.72 -5.13
N SER A 5 18.64 -6.73 -6.00
CA SER A 5 17.70 -6.47 -7.10
C SER A 5 17.53 -7.68 -8.02
N ASP A 6 18.63 -8.37 -8.34
CA ASP A 6 18.59 -9.56 -9.22
C ASP A 6 17.79 -10.70 -8.59
N LYS A 7 18.00 -10.96 -7.30
CA LYS A 7 17.25 -12.00 -6.58
C LYS A 7 15.78 -11.63 -6.43
N PHE A 8 15.49 -10.37 -6.14
CA PHE A 8 14.12 -9.91 -6.01
C PHE A 8 13.35 -10.02 -7.33
N ARG A 9 14.00 -9.67 -8.44
CA ARG A 9 13.44 -9.85 -9.79
C ARG A 9 13.09 -11.31 -10.08
N GLU A 10 13.96 -12.22 -9.70
CA GLU A 10 13.72 -13.66 -9.85
C GLU A 10 12.55 -14.13 -8.99
N ILE A 11 12.46 -13.67 -7.74
CA ILE A 11 11.35 -13.98 -6.84
C ILE A 11 10.02 -13.50 -7.45
N ILE A 12 9.96 -12.28 -7.95
CA ILE A 12 8.76 -11.71 -8.59
C ILE A 12 8.28 -12.58 -9.75
N LYS A 13 9.20 -13.15 -10.53
CA LYS A 13 8.86 -14.01 -11.66
C LYS A 13 8.30 -15.35 -11.24
N LEU A 14 8.66 -15.85 -10.08
CA LEU A 14 8.42 -17.24 -9.69
C LEU A 14 7.28 -17.41 -8.70
N VAL A 15 7.01 -16.42 -7.86
CA VAL A 15 6.04 -16.54 -6.75
C VAL A 15 5.28 -15.24 -6.53
N PRO A 16 4.05 -15.33 -5.94
CA PRO A 16 3.38 -14.12 -5.50
C PRO A 16 4.09 -13.50 -4.30
N LEU A 17 3.96 -12.18 -4.15
CA LEU A 17 4.39 -11.46 -2.97
C LEU A 17 3.20 -11.29 -2.01
N VAL A 18 3.48 -11.21 -0.72
CA VAL A 18 2.46 -10.93 0.29
C VAL A 18 2.67 -9.51 0.81
N SER A 19 1.62 -8.71 0.79
CA SER A 19 1.67 -7.32 1.24
C SER A 19 0.52 -6.98 2.18
N ILE A 20 0.66 -5.84 2.86
CA ILE A 20 -0.39 -5.21 3.64
C ILE A 20 -0.74 -3.89 2.97
N ASP A 21 -2.03 -3.66 2.74
CA ASP A 21 -2.56 -2.35 2.34
C ASP A 21 -3.31 -1.73 3.51
N LEU A 22 -3.14 -0.42 3.69
CA LEU A 22 -3.69 0.33 4.81
C LEU A 22 -4.71 1.35 4.30
N LEU A 23 -5.98 1.18 4.70
CA LEU A 23 -7.00 2.18 4.51
C LEU A 23 -6.96 3.13 5.71
N ILE A 24 -6.30 4.27 5.53
CA ILE A 24 -6.04 5.23 6.61
C ILE A 24 -7.12 6.30 6.59
N GLU A 25 -8.00 6.24 7.58
CA GLU A 25 -9.14 7.16 7.70
C GLU A 25 -8.83 8.23 8.74
N ASN A 26 -8.97 9.51 8.37
CA ASN A 26 -8.81 10.61 9.32
C ASN A 26 -10.12 10.94 10.03
N GLU A 27 -10.09 11.95 10.92
CA GLU A 27 -11.23 12.41 11.70
C GLU A 27 -12.38 12.98 10.86
N ASN A 28 -12.12 13.31 9.60
CA ASN A 28 -13.11 13.86 8.67
C ASN A 28 -13.75 12.80 7.76
N GLY A 29 -13.41 11.53 7.96
CA GLY A 29 -13.92 10.45 7.09
C GLY A 29 -13.25 10.40 5.72
N GLU A 30 -12.07 10.96 5.60
CA GLU A 30 -11.26 10.96 4.38
C GLU A 30 -10.15 9.92 4.49
N TYR A 31 -9.77 9.36 3.35
CA TYR A 31 -8.75 8.31 3.26
C TYR A 31 -7.50 8.80 2.56
N LEU A 32 -6.34 8.34 3.04
CA LEU A 32 -5.03 8.75 2.53
C LEU A 32 -4.65 8.01 1.26
N PHE A 33 -4.22 8.77 0.26
CA PHE A 33 -3.67 8.26 -0.99
C PHE A 33 -2.33 8.92 -1.29
N GLY A 34 -1.41 8.15 -1.86
CA GLY A 34 -0.14 8.66 -2.33
C GLY A 34 0.03 8.40 -3.82
N LEU A 35 0.60 9.36 -4.55
CA LEU A 35 0.92 9.20 -5.96
C LEU A 35 2.22 8.42 -6.09
N ARG A 36 2.17 7.23 -6.69
CA ARG A 36 3.34 6.34 -6.79
C ARG A 36 4.38 6.88 -7.78
N ASN A 37 5.64 6.89 -7.34
CA ASN A 37 6.79 7.21 -8.17
C ASN A 37 7.32 6.01 -8.95
N ASN A 38 7.09 4.80 -8.44
CA ASN A 38 7.68 3.56 -8.92
C ASN A 38 6.63 2.58 -9.43
N ARG A 39 7.05 1.68 -10.33
CA ARG A 39 6.25 0.52 -10.72
C ARG A 39 6.12 -0.47 -9.57
N PRO A 40 5.05 -1.29 -9.50
CA PRO A 40 3.86 -1.24 -10.36
C PRO A 40 2.95 -0.06 -10.03
N ALA A 41 2.00 0.23 -10.91
CA ALA A 41 1.01 1.32 -10.76
C ALA A 41 1.63 2.73 -10.66
N LYS A 42 2.75 2.95 -11.35
CA LYS A 42 3.40 4.28 -11.45
C LYS A 42 2.41 5.31 -12.02
N ASN A 43 2.41 6.51 -11.44
CA ASN A 43 1.53 7.64 -11.77
C ASN A 43 0.07 7.47 -11.39
N TYR A 44 -0.25 6.45 -10.59
CA TYR A 44 -1.56 6.30 -9.97
C TYR A 44 -1.51 6.63 -8.49
N PHE A 45 -2.62 7.16 -7.98
CA PHE A 45 -2.85 7.26 -6.54
C PHE A 45 -3.24 5.89 -6.00
N PHE A 46 -2.60 5.54 -4.90
CA PHE A 46 -2.77 4.24 -4.27
C PHE A 46 -2.78 4.39 -2.75
N VAL A 47 -3.45 3.47 -2.04
CA VAL A 47 -3.37 3.45 -0.58
C VAL A 47 -1.96 3.08 -0.13
N PRO A 48 -1.52 3.55 1.06
CA PRO A 48 -0.24 3.13 1.63
C PRO A 48 -0.20 1.63 1.84
N GLY A 49 0.98 1.05 1.72
CA GLY A 49 1.16 -0.36 1.96
C GLY A 49 2.61 -0.78 1.82
N GLY A 50 2.84 -2.07 2.00
CA GLY A 50 4.18 -2.62 1.86
C GLY A 50 4.19 -4.14 1.93
N ARG A 51 5.27 -4.72 1.46
CA ARG A 51 5.49 -6.16 1.41
C ARG A 51 5.87 -6.68 2.80
N ILE A 52 5.33 -7.84 3.15
CA ILE A 52 5.78 -8.59 4.33
C ILE A 52 7.11 -9.25 3.98
N ARG A 53 8.08 -9.17 4.87
CA ARG A 53 9.42 -9.73 4.68
C ARG A 53 9.48 -11.17 5.17
N LYS A 54 10.46 -11.91 4.66
CA LYS A 54 10.74 -13.28 5.13
C LYS A 54 10.96 -13.29 6.65
N ASN A 55 10.30 -14.21 7.34
CA ASN A 55 10.37 -14.40 8.79
C ASN A 55 9.83 -13.21 9.63
N GLU A 56 9.09 -12.32 9.00
CA GLU A 56 8.42 -11.22 9.69
C GLU A 56 6.97 -11.61 9.98
N SER A 57 6.54 -11.45 11.23
CA SER A 57 5.12 -11.65 11.56
C SER A 57 4.25 -10.56 10.94
N ILE A 58 2.98 -10.84 10.73
CA ILE A 58 2.01 -9.83 10.26
C ILE A 58 2.00 -8.64 11.23
N LYS A 59 2.02 -8.91 12.53
CA LYS A 59 2.04 -7.87 13.57
C LYS A 59 3.24 -6.95 13.43
N ASN A 60 4.43 -7.49 13.23
CA ASN A 60 5.65 -6.71 13.08
C ASN A 60 5.71 -5.99 11.74
N ALA A 61 5.22 -6.63 10.67
CA ALA A 61 5.10 -6.00 9.36
C ALA A 61 4.18 -4.78 9.42
N PHE A 62 3.04 -4.90 10.09
CA PHE A 62 2.09 -3.79 10.26
C PHE A 62 2.75 -2.59 10.93
N LYS A 63 3.49 -2.82 12.03
CA LYS A 63 4.22 -1.75 12.74
C LYS A 63 5.24 -1.07 11.82
N ARG A 64 6.05 -1.88 11.15
CA ARG A 64 7.11 -1.36 10.27
C ARG A 64 6.52 -0.57 9.10
N ILE A 65 5.50 -1.12 8.44
CA ILE A 65 4.87 -0.49 7.28
C ILE A 65 4.18 0.82 7.69
N SER A 66 3.44 0.82 8.81
CA SER A 66 2.81 2.05 9.30
C SER A 66 3.85 3.13 9.62
N SER A 67 4.95 2.76 10.26
CA SER A 67 6.04 3.70 10.55
C SER A 67 6.66 4.27 9.27
N MET A 68 6.92 3.42 8.29
CA MET A 68 7.55 3.84 7.03
C MET A 68 6.62 4.69 6.16
N GLU A 69 5.33 4.33 6.11
CA GLU A 69 4.37 4.97 5.21
C GLU A 69 3.68 6.19 5.82
N LEU A 70 3.55 6.25 7.14
CA LEU A 70 2.79 7.30 7.83
C LEU A 70 3.67 8.21 8.68
N GLY A 71 4.94 7.84 8.89
CA GLY A 71 5.83 8.56 9.79
C GLY A 71 5.48 8.40 11.27
N LYS A 72 4.60 7.45 11.59
CA LYS A 72 4.22 7.11 12.95
C LYS A 72 3.91 5.61 13.03
N GLU A 73 4.41 4.95 14.07
CA GLU A 73 4.15 3.53 14.29
C GLU A 73 2.75 3.30 14.87
N TYR A 74 2.01 2.38 14.26
CA TYR A 74 0.71 1.93 14.76
C TYR A 74 0.72 0.42 14.94
N GLY A 75 0.05 -0.06 15.98
CA GLY A 75 -0.14 -1.49 16.21
C GLY A 75 -1.37 -2.01 15.47
N ILE A 76 -1.30 -3.28 15.08
CA ILE A 76 -2.40 -3.96 14.35
C ILE A 76 -3.68 -4.06 15.18
N SER A 77 -3.56 -4.11 16.53
CA SER A 77 -4.71 -4.25 17.43
C SER A 77 -5.70 -3.09 17.34
N GLY A 78 -5.25 -1.91 16.89
CA GLY A 78 -6.12 -0.75 16.67
C GLY A 78 -6.78 -0.70 15.30
N SER A 79 -6.57 -1.71 14.46
CA SER A 79 -7.09 -1.76 13.10
C SER A 79 -8.23 -2.75 12.94
N VAL A 80 -8.94 -2.67 11.82
CA VAL A 80 -9.98 -3.62 11.42
C VAL A 80 -9.51 -4.34 10.15
N PHE A 81 -9.53 -5.67 10.17
CA PHE A 81 -9.18 -6.48 9.01
C PHE A 81 -10.29 -6.44 7.96
N ASN A 82 -9.93 -6.09 6.73
CA ASN A 82 -10.86 -5.91 5.60
C ASN A 82 -10.70 -6.97 4.52
N GLY A 83 -10.13 -8.11 4.85
CA GLY A 83 -10.07 -9.25 3.94
C GLY A 83 -8.75 -9.42 3.21
N VAL A 84 -8.69 -10.49 2.43
CA VAL A 84 -7.57 -10.84 1.58
C VAL A 84 -7.95 -10.52 0.14
N TRP A 85 -7.06 -9.83 -0.58
CA TRP A 85 -7.28 -9.38 -1.94
C TRP A 85 -6.18 -9.88 -2.87
N GLU A 86 -6.48 -9.96 -4.15
CA GLU A 86 -5.53 -10.41 -5.17
C GLU A 86 -5.27 -9.27 -6.14
N HIS A 87 -3.99 -8.94 -6.33
CA HIS A 87 -3.59 -7.91 -7.29
C HIS A 87 -2.65 -8.50 -8.33
N PHE A 88 -3.05 -8.37 -9.59
CA PHE A 88 -2.27 -8.82 -10.74
C PHE A 88 -1.89 -7.60 -11.58
N TYR A 89 -0.59 -7.31 -11.66
CA TYR A 89 -0.08 -6.20 -12.46
C TYR A 89 0.67 -6.75 -13.68
N ASP A 90 0.44 -6.12 -14.82
CA ASP A 90 1.17 -6.47 -16.04
C ASP A 90 2.58 -5.88 -16.04
N ASP A 91 2.84 -4.86 -15.21
CA ASP A 91 4.15 -4.27 -15.02
C ASP A 91 4.73 -4.67 -13.65
N GLY A 92 6.04 -4.56 -13.51
CA GLY A 92 6.75 -4.86 -12.27
C GLY A 92 7.73 -3.76 -11.92
N PHE A 93 8.50 -3.98 -10.82
CA PHE A 93 9.46 -3.01 -10.32
C PHE A 93 10.56 -2.65 -11.32
N PHE A 94 10.93 -3.58 -12.19
CA PHE A 94 12.14 -3.46 -13.01
C PHE A 94 11.84 -3.08 -14.46
N SER A 95 10.71 -3.50 -15.00
CA SER A 95 10.35 -3.19 -16.38
C SER A 95 8.86 -3.34 -16.63
N GLU A 96 8.41 -2.64 -17.67
CA GLU A 96 7.10 -2.85 -18.25
C GLU A 96 7.00 -4.26 -18.83
N GLY A 97 5.85 -4.92 -18.64
CA GLY A 97 5.63 -6.28 -19.14
C GLY A 97 6.13 -7.38 -18.22
N GLU A 98 6.81 -7.07 -17.12
CA GLU A 98 7.10 -8.05 -16.07
C GLU A 98 5.92 -8.13 -15.11
N ALA A 99 5.18 -9.24 -15.16
CA ALA A 99 4.00 -9.43 -14.30
C ALA A 99 4.41 -9.49 -12.82
N THR A 100 3.63 -8.83 -11.97
CA THR A 100 3.77 -8.88 -10.52
C THR A 100 2.45 -9.30 -9.90
N HIS A 101 2.49 -10.29 -9.01
CA HIS A 101 1.32 -10.85 -8.35
C HIS A 101 1.43 -10.63 -6.83
N TYR A 102 0.40 -10.02 -6.24
CA TYR A 102 0.33 -9.80 -4.79
C TYR A 102 -0.88 -10.49 -4.19
N ILE A 103 -0.67 -11.11 -3.04
CA ILE A 103 -1.74 -11.44 -2.10
C ILE A 103 -1.71 -10.36 -1.04
N VAL A 104 -2.80 -9.63 -0.89
CA VAL A 104 -2.86 -8.41 -0.07
C VAL A 104 -3.75 -8.63 1.14
N LEU A 105 -3.23 -8.33 2.32
CA LEU A 105 -4.00 -8.25 3.55
C LEU A 105 -4.39 -6.78 3.75
N CYS A 106 -5.68 -6.50 3.74
CA CYS A 106 -6.18 -5.12 3.83
C CYS A 106 -6.67 -4.81 5.24
N TYR A 107 -6.25 -3.66 5.79
CA TYR A 107 -6.64 -3.21 7.13
C TYR A 107 -7.11 -1.75 7.08
N THR A 108 -8.15 -1.44 7.85
CA THR A 108 -8.57 -0.05 8.08
C THR A 108 -8.04 0.43 9.42
N LEU A 109 -7.43 1.61 9.43
CA LEU A 109 -6.88 2.22 10.63
C LEU A 109 -7.36 3.69 10.72
N LYS A 110 -7.96 4.04 11.85
CA LYS A 110 -8.37 5.43 12.12
C LYS A 110 -7.24 6.19 12.77
N VAL A 111 -6.96 7.37 12.26
CA VAL A 111 -5.87 8.24 12.74
C VAL A 111 -6.35 9.68 12.88
N LEU A 112 -5.56 10.49 13.59
CA LEU A 112 -5.69 11.93 13.53
C LEU A 112 -4.71 12.46 12.47
N LYS A 113 -5.20 13.20 11.50
CA LYS A 113 -4.42 13.67 10.35
C LYS A 113 -3.13 14.40 10.77
N ASN A 114 -3.19 15.21 11.82
CA ASN A 114 -2.04 15.98 12.28
C ASN A 114 -0.97 15.16 13.03
N GLU A 115 -1.24 13.90 13.34
CA GLU A 115 -0.25 13.02 13.97
C GLU A 115 0.70 12.37 12.95
N LEU A 116 0.37 12.45 11.66
CA LEU A 116 1.17 11.81 10.62
C LEU A 116 2.32 12.71 10.19
N ASN A 117 3.44 12.08 9.83
CA ASN A 117 4.59 12.74 9.24
C ASN A 117 4.94 12.00 7.95
N LEU A 118 4.20 12.33 6.88
CA LEU A 118 4.25 11.59 5.62
C LEU A 118 5.61 11.74 4.92
N PRO A 119 6.27 10.63 4.57
CA PRO A 119 7.52 10.68 3.82
C PRO A 119 7.28 11.07 2.35
N ASP A 120 8.30 11.59 1.69
CA ASP A 120 8.23 12.01 0.29
C ASP A 120 9.11 11.17 -0.66
N ASP A 121 9.68 10.07 -0.16
CA ASP A 121 10.62 9.23 -0.92
C ASP A 121 9.96 8.30 -1.94
N GLN A 122 8.78 7.75 -1.63
CA GLN A 122 8.04 6.82 -2.50
C GLN A 122 6.86 7.47 -3.24
N HIS A 123 6.37 8.59 -2.73
CA HIS A 123 5.23 9.29 -3.29
C HIS A 123 5.58 10.74 -3.55
N ARG A 124 5.14 11.25 -4.71
CA ARG A 124 5.35 12.65 -5.10
C ARG A 124 4.31 13.58 -4.49
N GLU A 125 3.15 13.03 -4.14
CA GLU A 125 1.99 13.79 -3.71
C GLU A 125 1.10 12.92 -2.84
N TYR A 126 0.45 13.55 -1.84
CA TYR A 126 -0.53 12.90 -0.99
C TYR A 126 -1.87 13.62 -1.08
N LEU A 127 -2.95 12.85 -1.05
CA LEU A 127 -4.31 13.37 -1.02
C LEU A 127 -5.12 12.67 0.06
N TRP A 128 -6.02 13.44 0.67
CA TRP A 128 -7.07 12.91 1.53
C TRP A 128 -8.38 12.98 0.75
N LEU A 129 -9.01 11.82 0.52
CA LEU A 129 -10.18 11.71 -0.35
C LEU A 129 -11.35 11.07 0.40
N THR A 130 -12.54 11.64 0.20
CA THR A 130 -13.78 10.97 0.61
C THR A 130 -14.07 9.77 -0.30
N LYS A 131 -14.95 8.87 0.13
CA LYS A 131 -15.35 7.72 -0.70
C LYS A 131 -15.89 8.15 -2.06
N HIS A 132 -16.67 9.23 -2.09
CA HIS A 132 -17.19 9.76 -3.35
C HIS A 132 -16.07 10.24 -4.28
N GLN A 133 -15.10 10.97 -3.75
CA GLN A 133 -13.94 11.45 -4.52
C GLN A 133 -13.08 10.29 -5.03
N ILE A 134 -12.88 9.26 -4.22
CA ILE A 134 -12.12 8.05 -4.61
C ILE A 134 -12.74 7.42 -5.86
N ASN A 135 -14.04 7.22 -5.85
CA ASN A 135 -14.75 6.58 -6.96
C ASN A 135 -14.78 7.43 -8.23
N ALA A 136 -14.80 8.75 -8.07
CA ALA A 136 -14.88 9.69 -9.19
C ALA A 136 -13.52 9.99 -9.85
N LYS A 137 -12.42 9.80 -9.13
CA LYS A 137 -11.08 10.20 -9.58
C LYS A 137 -10.46 9.14 -10.49
N GLN A 138 -10.14 9.52 -11.73
CA GLN A 138 -9.65 8.58 -12.74
C GLN A 138 -8.26 8.02 -12.46
N ASP A 139 -7.39 8.79 -11.83
CA ASP A 139 -6.02 8.39 -11.52
C ASP A 139 -5.85 7.73 -10.14
N VAL A 140 -6.94 7.39 -9.46
CA VAL A 140 -6.92 6.42 -8.35
C VAL A 140 -6.94 5.03 -8.97
N HIS A 141 -5.99 4.19 -8.61
CA HIS A 141 -5.89 2.84 -9.16
C HIS A 141 -7.12 1.99 -8.80
N ASN A 142 -7.60 1.19 -9.74
CA ASN A 142 -8.80 0.36 -9.55
C ASN A 142 -8.69 -0.58 -8.36
N TYR A 143 -7.52 -1.13 -8.07
CA TYR A 143 -7.33 -1.99 -6.90
C TYR A 143 -7.58 -1.25 -5.60
N SER A 144 -7.20 0.02 -5.50
CA SER A 144 -7.52 0.83 -4.34
C SER A 144 -9.00 1.22 -4.31
N LYS A 145 -9.60 1.55 -5.45
CA LYS A 145 -11.04 1.84 -5.51
C LYS A 145 -11.90 0.68 -5.01
N ASN A 146 -11.50 -0.54 -5.34
CA ASN A 146 -12.27 -1.74 -5.00
C ASN A 146 -12.45 -1.91 -3.49
N TYR A 147 -11.54 -1.42 -2.69
CA TYR A 147 -11.66 -1.46 -1.22
C TYR A 147 -12.85 -0.64 -0.71
N PHE A 148 -13.35 0.30 -1.49
CA PHE A 148 -14.40 1.25 -1.08
C PHE A 148 -15.73 1.03 -1.79
N LEU A 149 -15.90 -0.09 -2.47
CA LEU A 149 -17.16 -0.45 -3.12
C LEU A 149 -18.20 -0.99 -2.15
#